data_5841158974e893bf73238f10e6eb214b
#
_entry.id   5841158974e893bf73238f10e6eb214b
#
_cell.length_a   1.000
_cell.length_b   1.000
_cell.length_c   1.000
_cell.angle_alpha   90.00
_cell.angle_beta   90.00
_cell.angle_gamma   90.00
#
_symmetry.space_group_name_H-M   'P 1'
#
loop_
_entity.id
_entity.type
_entity.pdbx_description
1 polymer ?
#
loop_
_entity_poly.entity_id
_entity_poly.type
_entity_poly.pdbx_seq_one_letter_code
_entity_poly.pdbx_strand_id
1 'polypeptide(L)'
;VTRLVQPLRHAIEQTVAAQRLEGWEPTGENVAALESLATGDLLFAEYLATFRVRYPPPVRHRRPLILRRDAPYLIPGTTLLRNNFGANSAEMLAELEHVASAGRMVRWLRDPAQRGAPGDVRHIHGQLFSDVYSWAGEYRITDLRRGDQGFAWVSSIETGMARLSDAVAELVEAGASYDNPRLSYELARIYADYNQIHPFREGNGRAGALLLHDIASRCGRRLDLTSVRRDDWYAAARDSMPLRRDGRASHRPFLFVLRDTVAA
;
A
#
# COMPACT_ATOMS: atom_id res chain seq x y z
N VAL A 1 -10.20 -16.25 16.14
CA VAL A 1 -8.85 -15.71 15.93
C VAL A 1 -8.78 -14.36 16.60
N THR A 2 -7.96 -14.23 17.66
CA THR A 2 -7.80 -12.97 18.39
C THR A 2 -6.93 -12.03 17.53
N ARG A 3 -7.54 -10.94 17.04
CA ARG A 3 -6.81 -9.91 16.27
C ARG A 3 -6.03 -9.03 17.25
N LEU A 4 -4.71 -8.93 17.06
CA LEU A 4 -3.87 -8.05 17.89
C LEU A 4 -4.14 -6.58 17.56
N VAL A 5 -4.43 -5.79 18.59
CA VAL A 5 -4.43 -4.33 18.50
C VAL A 5 -2.97 -3.86 18.59
N GLN A 6 -2.52 -3.10 17.61
CA GLN A 6 -1.16 -2.58 17.61
C GLN A 6 -1.02 -1.48 18.68
N PRO A 7 0.05 -1.49 19.50
CA PRO A 7 0.38 -0.37 20.37
C PRO A 7 0.50 0.93 19.54
N LEU A 8 0.11 2.05 20.14
CA LEU A 8 0.11 3.35 19.45
C LEU A 8 1.44 3.66 18.77
N ARG A 9 2.52 3.58 19.54
CA ARG A 9 3.86 3.85 19.05
C ARG A 9 4.25 2.93 17.87
N HIS A 10 3.99 1.64 18.01
CA HIS A 10 4.27 0.69 16.95
C HIS A 10 3.47 0.99 15.68
N ALA A 11 2.19 1.33 15.79
CA ALA A 11 1.37 1.68 14.62
C ALA A 11 1.92 2.91 13.88
N ILE A 12 2.42 3.93 14.60
CA ILE A 12 3.04 5.11 14.00
C ILE A 12 4.37 4.75 13.34
N GLU A 13 5.24 4.02 14.04
CA GLU A 13 6.54 3.59 13.52
C GLU A 13 6.38 2.75 12.24
N GLN A 14 5.43 1.81 12.22
CA GLN A 14 5.15 0.99 11.05
C GLN A 14 4.53 1.79 9.90
N THR A 15 3.66 2.75 10.20
CA THR A 15 3.14 3.67 9.20
C THR A 15 4.27 4.46 8.54
N VAL A 16 5.14 5.06 9.34
CA VAL A 16 6.30 5.81 8.85
C VAL A 16 7.24 4.91 8.04
N ALA A 17 7.53 3.70 8.53
CA ALA A 17 8.38 2.75 7.82
C ALA A 17 7.81 2.38 6.45
N ALA A 18 6.53 2.01 6.36
CA ALA A 18 5.88 1.67 5.09
C ALA A 18 5.88 2.84 4.10
N GLN A 19 5.70 4.07 4.57
CA GLN A 19 5.73 5.27 3.73
C GLN A 19 7.15 5.59 3.25
N ARG A 20 8.18 5.38 4.10
CA ARG A 20 9.59 5.54 3.72
C ARG A 20 10.02 4.56 2.64
N LEU A 21 9.53 3.33 2.68
CA LEU A 21 9.75 2.37 1.61
C LEU A 21 9.26 2.89 0.25
N GLU A 22 8.23 3.73 0.22
CA GLU A 22 7.70 4.37 -0.98
C GLU A 22 8.30 5.77 -1.24
N GLY A 23 9.31 6.19 -0.46
CA GLY A 23 10.10 7.40 -0.70
C GLY A 23 9.60 8.64 0.02
N TRP A 24 8.67 8.50 0.98
CA TRP A 24 8.27 9.64 1.81
C TRP A 24 9.25 9.83 2.98
N GLU A 25 9.71 11.04 3.15
CA GLU A 25 10.53 11.45 4.29
C GLU A 25 9.68 12.38 5.19
N PRO A 26 8.97 11.83 6.19
CA PRO A 26 8.11 12.64 7.04
C PRO A 26 8.94 13.61 7.89
N THR A 27 8.44 14.82 8.00
CA THR A 27 8.96 15.83 8.92
C THR A 27 8.49 15.55 10.36
N GLY A 28 9.10 16.21 11.34
CA GLY A 28 8.62 16.14 12.73
C GLY A 28 7.15 16.56 12.88
N GLU A 29 6.69 17.51 12.08
CA GLU A 29 5.29 17.93 12.03
C GLU A 29 4.36 16.83 11.50
N ASN A 30 4.77 16.10 10.45
CA ASN A 30 4.01 14.97 9.96
C ASN A 30 3.83 13.90 11.05
N VAL A 31 4.91 13.58 11.78
CA VAL A 31 4.88 12.57 12.85
C VAL A 31 3.99 13.04 14.00
N ALA A 32 4.13 14.29 14.47
CA ALA A 32 3.29 14.84 15.53
C ALA A 32 1.79 14.87 15.15
N ALA A 33 1.48 15.20 13.90
CA ALA A 33 0.10 15.16 13.40
C ALA A 33 -0.45 13.72 13.34
N LEU A 34 0.37 12.72 12.96
CA LEU A 34 0.00 11.31 13.02
C LEU A 34 -0.24 10.82 14.45
N GLU A 35 0.56 11.30 15.42
CA GLU A 35 0.36 11.01 16.84
C GLU A 35 -0.99 11.56 17.32
N SER A 36 -1.28 12.83 17.06
CA SER A 36 -2.55 13.46 17.43
C SER A 36 -3.76 12.78 16.76
N LEU A 37 -3.61 12.35 15.51
CA LEU A 37 -4.64 11.57 14.82
C LEU A 37 -4.84 10.19 15.47
N ALA A 38 -3.77 9.52 15.84
CA ALA A 38 -3.81 8.17 16.39
C ALA A 38 -4.28 8.12 17.85
N THR A 39 -4.12 9.21 18.60
CA THR A 39 -4.69 9.39 19.95
C THR A 39 -6.15 9.82 19.92
N GLY A 40 -6.63 10.37 18.80
CA GLY A 40 -7.97 10.92 18.66
C GLY A 40 -8.08 12.41 19.02
N ASP A 41 -6.96 13.08 19.31
CA ASP A 41 -6.90 14.51 19.58
C ASP A 41 -7.14 15.35 18.33
N LEU A 42 -7.00 14.73 17.15
CA LEU A 42 -7.23 15.34 15.85
C LEU A 42 -8.15 14.45 15.02
N LEU A 43 -9.20 15.01 14.44
CA LEU A 43 -10.05 14.31 13.50
C LEU A 43 -9.33 14.14 12.14
N PHE A 44 -9.65 13.08 11.39
CA PHE A 44 -9.00 12.82 10.11
C PHE A 44 -9.18 13.98 9.10
N ALA A 45 -10.34 14.62 9.09
CA ALA A 45 -10.58 15.78 8.23
C ALA A 45 -9.70 16.97 8.59
N GLU A 46 -9.50 17.22 9.88
CA GLU A 46 -8.62 18.28 10.40
C GLU A 46 -7.15 17.97 10.10
N TYR A 47 -6.75 16.71 10.31
CA TYR A 47 -5.43 16.22 9.91
C TYR A 47 -5.13 16.50 8.43
N LEU A 48 -6.03 16.15 7.52
CA LEU A 48 -5.86 16.46 6.10
C LEU A 48 -5.83 17.97 5.82
N ALA A 49 -6.69 18.74 6.48
CA ALA A 49 -6.77 20.18 6.30
C ALA A 49 -5.46 20.90 6.71
N THR A 50 -4.77 20.42 7.75
CA THR A 50 -3.48 20.95 8.19
C THR A 50 -2.44 20.99 7.07
N PHE A 51 -2.39 19.95 6.25
CA PHE A 51 -1.46 19.86 5.13
C PHE A 51 -2.02 20.49 3.86
N ARG A 52 -3.34 20.39 3.64
CA ARG A 52 -3.99 20.93 2.45
C ARG A 52 -3.89 22.46 2.35
N VAL A 53 -3.88 23.17 3.49
CA VAL A 53 -3.78 24.63 3.54
C VAL A 53 -2.49 25.18 2.93
N ARG A 54 -1.44 24.38 2.83
CA ARG A 54 -0.14 24.76 2.21
C ARG A 54 -0.22 24.96 0.71
N TYR A 55 -1.30 24.46 0.08
CA TYR A 55 -1.47 24.47 -1.36
C TYR A 55 -2.63 25.35 -1.77
N PRO A 56 -2.57 25.97 -2.98
CA PRO A 56 -3.67 26.78 -3.47
C PRO A 56 -4.95 25.94 -3.62
N PRO A 57 -6.12 26.58 -3.58
CA PRO A 57 -7.38 25.91 -3.83
C PRO A 57 -7.38 25.27 -5.23
N PRO A 58 -8.12 24.15 -5.43
CA PRO A 58 -8.13 23.45 -6.69
C PRO A 58 -8.65 24.35 -7.81
N VAL A 59 -7.87 24.45 -8.89
CA VAL A 59 -8.32 25.17 -10.10
C VAL A 59 -9.26 24.26 -10.86
N ARG A 60 -10.52 24.69 -11.06
CA ARG A 60 -11.45 23.97 -11.93
C ARG A 60 -11.04 24.20 -13.39
N HIS A 61 -10.29 23.25 -13.94
CA HIS A 61 -10.02 23.24 -15.37
C HIS A 61 -11.32 22.91 -16.12
N ARG A 62 -11.75 23.80 -17.06
CA ARG A 62 -12.77 23.45 -18.03
C ARG A 62 -12.28 22.24 -18.81
N ARG A 63 -13.10 21.19 -18.90
CA ARG A 63 -12.78 19.99 -19.68
C ARG A 63 -12.57 20.43 -21.14
N PRO A 64 -11.39 20.26 -21.74
CA PRO A 64 -11.26 20.46 -23.17
C PRO A 64 -12.09 19.38 -23.89
N LEU A 65 -12.84 19.81 -24.89
CA LEU A 65 -13.65 18.95 -25.79
C LEU A 65 -12.76 18.16 -26.78
N ILE A 66 -11.62 17.65 -26.34
CA ILE A 66 -10.73 16.88 -27.20
C ILE A 66 -10.93 15.40 -26.89
N LEU A 67 -11.57 14.71 -27.84
CA LEU A 67 -11.68 13.25 -27.97
C LEU A 67 -10.31 12.63 -28.28
N ARG A 68 -9.33 12.77 -27.38
CA ARG A 68 -8.18 11.87 -27.35
C ARG A 68 -8.58 10.64 -26.54
N ARG A 69 -8.17 9.44 -26.99
CA ARG A 69 -8.14 8.22 -26.16
C ARG A 69 -7.19 8.50 -25.00
N ASP A 70 -7.69 9.20 -24.00
CA ASP A 70 -6.92 9.61 -22.85
C ASP A 70 -6.61 8.39 -22.02
N ALA A 71 -5.39 8.34 -21.51
CA ALA A 71 -5.02 7.42 -20.46
C ALA A 71 -6.04 7.55 -19.31
N PRO A 72 -6.78 6.47 -18.96
CA PRO A 72 -8.00 6.55 -18.14
C PRO A 72 -7.77 7.18 -16.76
N TYR A 73 -6.52 7.17 -16.29
CA TYR A 73 -6.14 7.64 -14.97
C TYR A 73 -5.52 9.04 -14.96
N LEU A 74 -5.19 9.62 -16.11
CA LEU A 74 -4.46 10.90 -16.17
C LEU A 74 -5.42 12.09 -16.34
N ILE A 75 -5.00 13.23 -15.82
CA ILE A 75 -5.63 14.51 -16.19
C ILE A 75 -5.29 14.77 -17.67
N PRO A 76 -6.29 15.07 -18.51
CA PRO A 76 -6.08 15.27 -19.95
C PRO A 76 -4.95 16.24 -20.27
N GLY A 77 -4.03 15.81 -21.14
CA GLY A 77 -2.87 16.62 -21.55
C GLY A 77 -1.72 16.68 -20.56
N THR A 78 -1.77 15.88 -19.48
CA THR A 78 -0.72 15.85 -18.45
C THR A 78 -0.26 14.41 -18.18
N THR A 79 0.80 14.27 -17.38
CA THR A 79 1.26 13.00 -16.79
C THR A 79 0.72 12.80 -15.37
N LEU A 80 -0.07 13.74 -14.85
CA LEU A 80 -0.57 13.74 -13.49
C LEU A 80 -1.83 12.86 -13.36
N LEU A 81 -1.88 12.06 -12.30
CA LEU A 81 -3.06 11.25 -11.98
C LEU A 81 -4.25 12.13 -11.59
N ARG A 82 -5.43 11.75 -12.06
CA ARG A 82 -6.71 12.34 -11.59
C ARG A 82 -6.83 12.06 -10.11
N ASN A 83 -7.07 13.10 -9.33
CA ASN A 83 -7.11 13.02 -7.88
C ASN A 83 -8.23 13.87 -7.28
N ASN A 84 -8.70 13.48 -6.11
CA ASN A 84 -9.81 14.15 -5.41
C ASN A 84 -9.36 15.46 -4.73
N PHE A 85 -8.05 15.66 -4.54
CA PHE A 85 -7.50 16.87 -3.93
C PHE A 85 -7.50 18.08 -4.88
N GLY A 86 -7.68 17.86 -6.20
CA GLY A 86 -7.47 18.90 -7.20
C GLY A 86 -6.00 19.32 -7.30
N ALA A 87 -5.08 18.43 -6.94
CA ALA A 87 -3.65 18.67 -7.11
C ALA A 87 -3.32 18.86 -8.59
N ASN A 88 -2.55 19.88 -8.90
CA ASN A 88 -2.17 20.30 -10.24
C ASN A 88 -0.68 20.15 -10.53
N SER A 89 0.09 19.65 -9.57
CA SER A 89 1.50 19.28 -9.73
C SER A 89 1.77 17.88 -9.14
N ALA A 90 2.80 17.23 -9.63
CA ALA A 90 3.21 15.91 -9.12
C ALA A 90 3.67 15.99 -7.67
N GLU A 91 4.36 17.06 -7.30
CA GLU A 91 4.86 17.32 -5.95
C GLU A 91 3.70 17.47 -4.94
N MET A 92 2.73 18.33 -5.26
CA MET A 92 1.52 18.50 -4.44
C MET A 92 0.75 17.19 -4.29
N LEU A 93 0.57 16.43 -5.38
CA LEU A 93 -0.12 15.15 -5.32
C LEU A 93 0.63 14.15 -4.45
N ALA A 94 1.95 14.03 -4.65
CA ALA A 94 2.77 13.09 -3.88
C ALA A 94 2.70 13.37 -2.37
N GLU A 95 2.84 14.63 -1.94
CA GLU A 95 2.77 14.97 -0.52
C GLU A 95 1.39 14.67 0.07
N LEU A 96 0.31 15.15 -0.57
CA LEU A 96 -1.04 14.93 -0.06
C LEU A 96 -1.44 13.43 -0.09
N GLU A 97 -0.96 12.68 -1.06
CA GLU A 97 -1.16 11.24 -1.13
C GLU A 97 -0.48 10.51 0.02
N HIS A 98 0.79 10.84 0.32
CA HIS A 98 1.51 10.27 1.45
C HIS A 98 0.84 10.62 2.78
N VAL A 99 0.50 11.88 2.98
CA VAL A 99 -0.21 12.35 4.18
C VAL A 99 -1.52 11.58 4.36
N ALA A 100 -2.38 11.56 3.34
CA ALA A 100 -3.67 10.87 3.43
C ALA A 100 -3.51 9.38 3.71
N SER A 101 -2.67 8.69 2.93
CA SER A 101 -2.45 7.26 3.11
C SER A 101 -1.78 6.91 4.45
N ALA A 102 -0.89 7.76 4.98
CA ALA A 102 -0.30 7.58 6.30
C ALA A 102 -1.36 7.71 7.41
N GLY A 103 -2.19 8.74 7.34
CA GLY A 103 -3.29 8.91 8.30
C GLY A 103 -4.30 7.76 8.27
N ARG A 104 -4.60 7.20 7.08
CA ARG A 104 -5.44 6.01 6.94
C ARG A 104 -4.76 4.75 7.48
N MET A 105 -3.47 4.58 7.19
CA MET A 105 -2.70 3.41 7.64
C MET A 105 -2.58 3.34 9.16
N VAL A 106 -2.26 4.43 9.83
CA VAL A 106 -2.15 4.44 11.30
C VAL A 106 -3.49 4.09 11.97
N ARG A 107 -4.60 4.61 11.45
CA ARG A 107 -5.94 4.27 11.94
C ARG A 107 -6.26 2.79 11.71
N TRP A 108 -5.96 2.27 10.52
CA TRP A 108 -6.19 0.86 10.19
C TRP A 108 -5.38 -0.09 11.08
N LEU A 109 -4.11 0.24 11.36
CA LEU A 109 -3.27 -0.54 12.27
C LEU A 109 -3.79 -0.52 13.72
N ARG A 110 -4.42 0.57 14.12
CA ARG A 110 -4.99 0.76 15.47
C ARG A 110 -6.35 0.10 15.65
N ASP A 111 -7.15 0.03 14.60
CA ASP A 111 -8.54 -0.42 14.69
C ASP A 111 -8.78 -1.70 13.85
N PRO A 112 -8.77 -2.88 14.50
CA PRO A 112 -9.06 -4.14 13.82
C PRO A 112 -10.45 -4.22 13.17
N ALA A 113 -11.41 -3.36 13.56
CA ALA A 113 -12.74 -3.35 12.98
C ALA A 113 -12.75 -2.82 11.53
N GLN A 114 -11.72 -2.08 11.14
CA GLN A 114 -11.57 -1.59 9.76
C GLN A 114 -11.10 -2.66 8.77
N ARG A 115 -10.71 -3.84 9.25
CA ARG A 115 -10.14 -4.90 8.43
C ARG A 115 -11.24 -5.71 7.75
N GLY A 116 -11.10 -5.89 6.43
CA GLY A 116 -11.94 -6.77 5.62
C GLY A 116 -11.66 -8.26 5.81
N ALA A 117 -12.05 -9.07 4.85
CA ALA A 117 -11.67 -10.49 4.78
C ALA A 117 -10.14 -10.64 4.63
N PRO A 118 -9.56 -11.80 5.04
CA PRO A 118 -8.15 -12.07 4.80
C PRO A 118 -7.83 -11.98 3.30
N GLY A 119 -6.77 -11.25 2.94
CA GLY A 119 -6.36 -11.11 1.55
C GLY A 119 -7.22 -10.17 0.68
N ASP A 120 -8.20 -9.47 1.25
CA ASP A 120 -8.99 -8.47 0.52
C ASP A 120 -8.17 -7.18 0.30
N VAL A 121 -7.29 -7.22 -0.69
CA VAL A 121 -6.43 -6.08 -1.02
C VAL A 121 -7.21 -4.92 -1.66
N ARG A 122 -8.40 -5.17 -2.25
CA ARG A 122 -9.27 -4.11 -2.76
C ARG A 122 -9.79 -3.25 -1.60
N HIS A 123 -10.22 -3.90 -0.53
CA HIS A 123 -10.63 -3.21 0.69
C HIS A 123 -9.45 -2.43 1.30
N ILE A 124 -8.27 -3.04 1.44
CA ILE A 124 -7.05 -2.37 1.94
C ILE A 124 -6.73 -1.13 1.11
N HIS A 125 -6.69 -1.26 -0.21
CA HIS A 125 -6.39 -0.15 -1.11
C HIS A 125 -7.47 0.95 -1.05
N GLY A 126 -8.75 0.56 -0.99
CA GLY A 126 -9.86 1.48 -0.81
C GLY A 126 -9.74 2.30 0.48
N GLN A 127 -9.41 1.64 1.60
CA GLN A 127 -9.20 2.31 2.89
C GLN A 127 -8.03 3.31 2.86
N LEU A 128 -6.95 2.99 2.15
CA LEU A 128 -5.77 3.86 2.09
C LEU A 128 -5.96 5.08 1.17
N PHE A 129 -6.68 4.91 0.06
CA PHE A 129 -6.62 5.86 -1.06
C PHE A 129 -7.95 6.49 -1.46
N SER A 130 -9.08 6.20 -0.79
CA SER A 130 -10.40 6.77 -1.15
C SER A 130 -10.45 8.29 -1.07
N ASP A 131 -9.65 8.92 -0.21
CA ASP A 131 -9.54 10.38 -0.15
C ASP A 131 -8.75 10.97 -1.33
N VAL A 132 -7.88 10.16 -1.95
CA VAL A 132 -6.96 10.60 -3.01
C VAL A 132 -7.52 10.31 -4.39
N TYR A 133 -8.07 9.11 -4.59
CA TYR A 133 -8.46 8.61 -5.91
C TYR A 133 -9.89 8.09 -5.94
N SER A 134 -10.64 8.49 -6.96
CA SER A 134 -12.01 7.99 -7.19
C SER A 134 -12.04 6.50 -7.58
N TRP A 135 -10.93 5.95 -8.04
CA TRP A 135 -10.74 4.54 -8.41
C TRP A 135 -10.06 3.72 -7.29
N ALA A 136 -9.99 4.24 -6.06
CA ALA A 136 -9.44 3.50 -4.93
C ALA A 136 -10.21 2.18 -4.70
N GLY A 137 -9.47 1.08 -4.55
CA GLY A 137 -10.04 -0.27 -4.43
C GLY A 137 -10.37 -0.94 -5.76
N GLU A 138 -10.20 -0.27 -6.90
CA GLU A 138 -10.43 -0.85 -8.22
C GLU A 138 -9.12 -1.36 -8.84
N TYR A 139 -9.15 -2.55 -9.42
CA TYR A 139 -8.02 -3.05 -10.17
C TYR A 139 -7.77 -2.22 -11.42
N ARG A 140 -6.49 -2.08 -11.78
CA ARG A 140 -6.11 -1.32 -12.97
C ARG A 140 -6.68 -1.94 -14.25
N ILE A 141 -7.04 -1.07 -15.16
CA ILE A 141 -7.56 -1.42 -16.50
C ILE A 141 -6.52 -1.18 -17.61
N THR A 142 -5.27 -0.87 -17.23
CA THR A 142 -4.15 -0.66 -18.15
C THR A 142 -2.96 -1.50 -17.73
N ASP A 143 -2.21 -1.99 -18.71
CA ASP A 143 -0.95 -2.67 -18.44
C ASP A 143 0.08 -1.70 -17.86
N LEU A 144 0.88 -2.19 -16.92
CA LEU A 144 1.96 -1.44 -16.27
C LEU A 144 3.31 -2.08 -16.52
N ARG A 145 4.33 -1.23 -16.48
CA ARG A 145 5.75 -1.62 -16.57
C ARG A 145 6.56 -0.77 -15.58
N ARG A 146 7.65 -1.36 -15.09
CA ARG A 146 8.70 -0.68 -14.36
C ARG A 146 10.00 -0.87 -15.14
N GLY A 147 10.47 0.16 -15.85
CA GLY A 147 11.54 0.02 -16.83
C GLY A 147 11.17 -1.04 -17.90
N ASP A 148 12.04 -2.02 -18.09
CA ASP A 148 11.83 -3.10 -19.07
C ASP A 148 10.96 -4.25 -18.55
N GLN A 149 10.74 -4.33 -17.23
CA GLN A 149 9.91 -5.37 -16.62
C GLN A 149 8.43 -5.00 -16.66
N GLY A 150 7.60 -5.91 -17.18
CA GLY A 150 6.15 -5.78 -17.19
C GLY A 150 5.52 -6.53 -16.02
N PHE A 151 4.60 -5.89 -15.30
CA PHE A 151 3.74 -6.57 -14.34
C PHE A 151 2.74 -7.50 -15.03
N ALA A 152 2.02 -8.32 -14.29
CA ALA A 152 1.00 -9.22 -14.84
C ALA A 152 0.06 -8.51 -15.83
N TRP A 153 -0.44 -9.23 -16.83
CA TRP A 153 -1.40 -8.68 -17.77
C TRP A 153 -2.71 -8.29 -17.06
N VAL A 154 -3.35 -7.22 -17.50
CA VAL A 154 -4.66 -6.79 -16.95
C VAL A 154 -5.66 -7.95 -16.92
N SER A 155 -5.71 -8.75 -18.00
CA SER A 155 -6.60 -9.90 -18.10
C SER A 155 -6.37 -11.01 -17.07
N SER A 156 -5.21 -11.04 -16.41
CA SER A 156 -4.85 -12.04 -15.41
C SER A 156 -4.98 -11.56 -13.97
N ILE A 157 -5.26 -10.27 -13.74
CA ILE A 157 -5.30 -9.69 -12.40
C ILE A 157 -6.36 -10.36 -11.53
N GLU A 158 -7.61 -10.45 -12.00
CA GLU A 158 -8.71 -11.06 -11.22
C GLU A 158 -8.38 -12.48 -10.78
N THR A 159 -7.92 -13.33 -11.71
CA THR A 159 -7.55 -14.71 -11.40
C THR A 159 -6.32 -14.79 -10.49
N GLY A 160 -5.33 -13.91 -10.69
CA GLY A 160 -4.14 -13.84 -9.85
C GLY A 160 -4.49 -13.44 -8.42
N MET A 161 -5.34 -12.43 -8.26
CA MET A 161 -5.76 -11.95 -6.96
C MET A 161 -6.69 -12.92 -6.22
N ALA A 162 -7.55 -13.66 -6.93
CA ALA A 162 -8.34 -14.73 -6.34
C ALA A 162 -7.44 -15.81 -5.71
N ARG A 163 -6.45 -16.31 -6.46
CA ARG A 163 -5.46 -17.28 -5.94
C ARG A 163 -4.67 -16.76 -4.76
N LEU A 164 -4.28 -15.47 -4.79
CA LEU A 164 -3.56 -14.85 -3.69
C LEU A 164 -4.45 -14.76 -2.45
N SER A 165 -5.72 -14.40 -2.60
CA SER A 165 -6.69 -14.35 -1.50
C SER A 165 -6.89 -15.72 -0.87
N ASP A 166 -7.02 -16.79 -1.68
CA ASP A 166 -7.11 -18.17 -1.20
C ASP A 166 -5.86 -18.56 -0.41
N ALA A 167 -4.66 -18.28 -0.94
CA ALA A 167 -3.40 -18.56 -0.26
C ALA A 167 -3.24 -17.77 1.05
N VAL A 168 -3.75 -16.53 1.12
CA VAL A 168 -3.78 -15.76 2.36
C VAL A 168 -4.75 -16.36 3.37
N ALA A 169 -5.93 -16.82 2.94
CA ALA A 169 -6.90 -17.46 3.81
C ALA A 169 -6.35 -18.76 4.43
N GLU A 170 -5.72 -19.62 3.63
CA GLU A 170 -5.04 -20.84 4.07
C GLU A 170 -3.90 -20.50 5.08
N LEU A 171 -3.10 -19.49 4.77
CA LEU A 171 -2.02 -19.04 5.66
C LEU A 171 -2.56 -18.54 7.00
N VAL A 172 -3.63 -17.76 7.01
CA VAL A 172 -4.23 -17.24 8.24
C VAL A 172 -4.83 -18.36 9.10
N GLU A 173 -5.39 -19.41 8.49
CA GLU A 173 -5.91 -20.57 9.20
C GLU A 173 -4.80 -21.35 9.90
N ALA A 174 -3.69 -21.61 9.21
CA ALA A 174 -2.58 -22.41 9.73
C ALA A 174 -1.52 -21.60 10.50
N GLY A 175 -1.40 -20.31 10.20
CA GLY A 175 -0.24 -19.47 10.51
C GLY A 175 0.00 -19.22 12.00
N ALA A 176 -1.04 -19.34 12.85
CA ALA A 176 -0.89 -19.23 14.30
C ALA A 176 0.02 -20.32 14.89
N SER A 177 0.14 -21.48 14.21
CA SER A 177 1.01 -22.59 14.59
C SER A 177 2.44 -22.47 14.07
N TYR A 178 2.72 -21.53 13.16
CA TYR A 178 4.03 -21.37 12.55
C TYR A 178 5.00 -20.63 13.46
N ASP A 179 6.28 -21.02 13.41
CA ASP A 179 7.36 -20.20 13.95
C ASP A 179 7.61 -18.96 13.07
N ASN A 180 8.40 -18.03 13.59
CA ASN A 180 8.69 -16.78 12.88
C ASN A 180 9.40 -17.01 11.53
N PRO A 181 10.41 -17.88 11.39
CA PRO A 181 11.02 -18.19 10.10
C PRO A 181 10.04 -18.73 9.06
N ARG A 182 9.15 -19.64 9.47
CA ARG A 182 8.11 -20.18 8.57
C ARG A 182 7.13 -19.11 8.15
N LEU A 183 6.68 -18.28 9.08
CA LEU A 183 5.76 -17.19 8.74
C LEU A 183 6.43 -16.17 7.81
N SER A 184 7.68 -15.78 8.06
CA SER A 184 8.45 -14.89 7.17
C SER A 184 8.57 -15.44 5.75
N TYR A 185 8.77 -16.76 5.62
CA TYR A 185 8.81 -17.43 4.32
C TYR A 185 7.46 -17.31 3.57
N GLU A 186 6.35 -17.55 4.25
CA GLU A 186 5.01 -17.45 3.63
C GLU A 186 4.66 -15.99 3.28
N LEU A 187 5.00 -15.04 4.14
CA LEU A 187 4.84 -13.61 3.84
C LEU A 187 5.63 -13.21 2.59
N ALA A 188 6.86 -13.71 2.45
CA ALA A 188 7.69 -13.44 1.28
C ALA A 188 7.08 -14.02 0.00
N ARG A 189 6.47 -15.21 0.06
CA ARG A 189 5.76 -15.82 -1.07
C ARG A 189 4.56 -14.99 -1.49
N ILE A 190 3.69 -14.67 -0.54
CA ILE A 190 2.49 -13.84 -0.78
C ILE A 190 2.89 -12.49 -1.38
N TYR A 191 3.90 -11.84 -0.80
CA TYR A 191 4.29 -10.52 -1.28
C TYR A 191 4.95 -10.55 -2.66
N ALA A 192 5.73 -11.58 -2.98
CA ALA A 192 6.32 -11.75 -4.32
C ALA A 192 5.23 -11.89 -5.40
N ASP A 193 4.22 -12.73 -5.16
CA ASP A 193 3.09 -12.89 -6.06
C ASP A 193 2.28 -11.60 -6.19
N TYR A 194 1.99 -10.92 -5.08
CA TYR A 194 1.32 -9.62 -5.07
C TYR A 194 2.11 -8.55 -5.86
N ASN A 195 3.43 -8.47 -5.64
CA ASN A 195 4.31 -7.54 -6.37
C ASN A 195 4.31 -7.80 -7.88
N GLN A 196 4.28 -9.06 -8.31
CA GLN A 196 4.18 -9.42 -9.72
C GLN A 196 2.84 -9.03 -10.33
N ILE A 197 1.73 -9.31 -9.62
CA ILE A 197 0.39 -8.98 -10.09
C ILE A 197 0.24 -7.46 -10.20
N HIS A 198 0.69 -6.72 -9.20
CA HIS A 198 0.66 -5.26 -9.14
C HIS A 198 -0.73 -4.71 -9.52
N PRO A 199 -1.77 -5.04 -8.73
CA PRO A 199 -3.16 -4.97 -9.21
C PRO A 199 -3.71 -3.56 -9.40
N PHE A 200 -3.11 -2.54 -8.78
CA PHE A 200 -3.61 -1.17 -8.81
C PHE A 200 -2.77 -0.26 -9.72
N ARG A 201 -3.35 0.87 -10.10
CA ARG A 201 -2.64 1.88 -10.91
C ARG A 201 -1.54 2.57 -10.12
N GLU A 202 -1.76 2.83 -8.83
CA GLU A 202 -0.84 3.47 -7.89
C GLU A 202 -1.06 2.86 -6.49
N GLY A 203 -0.13 3.06 -5.54
CA GLY A 203 -0.29 2.67 -4.14
C GLY A 203 -0.09 1.17 -3.83
N ASN A 204 0.41 0.38 -4.78
CA ASN A 204 0.62 -1.06 -4.58
C ASN A 204 1.57 -1.37 -3.43
N GLY A 205 2.67 -0.65 -3.28
CA GLY A 205 3.64 -0.91 -2.20
C GLY A 205 3.03 -0.68 -0.82
N ARG A 206 2.33 0.43 -0.61
CA ARG A 206 1.67 0.75 0.67
C ARG A 206 0.53 -0.23 0.99
N ALA A 207 -0.29 -0.58 0.00
CA ALA A 207 -1.33 -1.59 0.17
C ALA A 207 -0.73 -2.97 0.47
N GLY A 208 0.37 -3.33 -0.19
CA GLY A 208 1.10 -4.58 0.07
C GLY A 208 1.76 -4.63 1.45
N ALA A 209 2.36 -3.53 1.92
CA ALA A 209 2.87 -3.45 3.27
C ALA A 209 1.77 -3.65 4.31
N LEU A 210 0.60 -3.04 4.10
CA LEU A 210 -0.53 -3.20 4.99
C LEU A 210 -1.13 -4.62 4.93
N LEU A 211 -1.12 -5.26 3.76
CA LEU A 211 -1.46 -6.68 3.61
C LEU A 211 -0.56 -7.56 4.47
N LEU A 212 0.75 -7.34 4.46
CA LEU A 212 1.70 -8.10 5.30
C LEU A 212 1.41 -7.91 6.79
N HIS A 213 1.14 -6.68 7.22
CA HIS A 213 0.72 -6.40 8.60
C HIS A 213 -0.59 -7.11 8.98
N ASP A 214 -1.57 -7.14 8.06
CA ASP A 214 -2.84 -7.84 8.31
C ASP A 214 -2.63 -9.34 8.51
N ILE A 215 -1.86 -9.98 7.63
CA ILE A 215 -1.57 -11.41 7.71
C ILE A 215 -0.83 -11.72 9.01
N ALA A 216 0.26 -11.01 9.31
CA ALA A 216 1.03 -11.23 10.53
C ALA A 216 0.15 -11.10 11.79
N SER A 217 -0.66 -10.04 11.86
CA SER A 217 -1.59 -9.82 12.98
C SER A 217 -2.63 -10.92 13.13
N ARG A 218 -3.17 -11.46 12.02
CA ARG A 218 -4.13 -12.58 12.04
C ARG A 218 -3.48 -13.88 12.49
N CYS A 219 -2.19 -14.05 12.22
CA CYS A 219 -1.37 -15.16 12.71
C CYS A 219 -0.88 -14.95 14.16
N GLY A 220 -1.30 -13.90 14.86
CA GLY A 220 -0.88 -13.59 16.23
C GLY A 220 0.56 -13.08 16.34
N ARG A 221 1.08 -12.49 15.29
CA ARG A 221 2.45 -11.92 15.23
C ARG A 221 2.42 -10.45 14.86
N ARG A 222 3.51 -9.76 15.15
CA ARG A 222 3.77 -8.40 14.70
C ARG A 222 4.75 -8.42 13.55
N LEU A 223 4.56 -7.51 12.61
CA LEU A 223 5.53 -7.23 11.57
C LEU A 223 6.26 -5.93 11.92
N ASP A 224 7.57 -5.91 11.80
CA ASP A 224 8.40 -4.71 12.00
C ASP A 224 9.21 -4.40 10.74
N LEU A 225 8.80 -3.35 10.03
CA LEU A 225 9.46 -2.87 8.82
C LEU A 225 10.44 -1.72 9.09
N THR A 226 10.65 -1.30 10.34
CA THR A 226 11.48 -0.13 10.69
C THR A 226 12.95 -0.31 10.32
N SER A 227 13.45 -1.54 10.34
CA SER A 227 14.82 -1.89 9.97
C SER A 227 15.02 -2.14 8.48
N VAL A 228 13.93 -2.21 7.70
CA VAL A 228 13.99 -2.50 6.27
C VAL A 228 14.43 -1.25 5.51
N ARG A 229 15.52 -1.37 4.75
CA ARG A 229 16.02 -0.28 3.92
C ARG A 229 15.24 -0.22 2.62
N ARG A 230 14.95 0.99 2.16
CA ARG A 230 14.25 1.23 0.90
C ARG A 230 14.95 0.57 -0.29
N ASP A 231 16.27 0.68 -0.36
CA ASP A 231 17.04 0.12 -1.47
C ASP A 231 16.94 -1.40 -1.53
N ASP A 232 16.98 -2.08 -0.38
CA ASP A 232 16.84 -3.53 -0.28
C ASP A 232 15.42 -3.97 -0.68
N TRP A 233 14.41 -3.20 -0.26
CA TRP A 233 13.01 -3.42 -0.64
C TRP A 233 12.80 -3.30 -2.14
N TYR A 234 13.34 -2.23 -2.76
CA TYR A 234 13.24 -2.02 -4.21
C TYR A 234 14.03 -3.05 -5.02
N ALA A 235 15.21 -3.44 -4.53
CA ALA A 235 15.98 -4.54 -5.13
C ALA A 235 15.19 -5.84 -5.07
N ALA A 236 14.60 -6.19 -3.91
CA ALA A 236 13.76 -7.37 -3.78
C ALA A 236 12.54 -7.32 -4.72
N ALA A 237 11.88 -6.15 -4.83
CA ALA A 237 10.74 -5.97 -5.72
C ALA A 237 11.11 -6.16 -7.19
N ARG A 238 12.29 -5.70 -7.61
CA ARG A 238 12.81 -5.91 -8.97
C ARG A 238 13.22 -7.37 -9.21
N ASP A 239 13.99 -7.93 -8.29
CA ASP A 239 14.66 -9.23 -8.46
C ASP A 239 13.69 -10.41 -8.22
N SER A 240 12.53 -10.15 -7.61
CA SER A 240 11.43 -11.12 -7.49
C SER A 240 10.64 -11.31 -8.79
N MET A 241 10.72 -10.34 -9.71
CA MET A 241 9.94 -10.37 -10.95
C MET A 241 10.43 -11.45 -11.91
N PRO A 242 9.52 -12.20 -12.54
CA PRO A 242 9.89 -13.17 -13.55
C PRO A 242 10.31 -12.48 -14.87
N LEU A 243 11.10 -13.17 -15.68
CA LEU A 243 11.49 -12.69 -17.01
C LEU A 243 10.29 -12.51 -17.95
N ARG A 244 9.27 -13.34 -17.80
CA ARG A 244 8.01 -13.26 -18.53
C ARG A 244 6.88 -12.85 -17.60
N ARG A 245 5.94 -12.04 -18.07
CA ARG A 245 4.79 -11.55 -17.29
C ARG A 245 3.90 -12.66 -16.73
N ASP A 246 3.84 -13.80 -17.41
CA ASP A 246 3.09 -15.01 -17.02
C ASP A 246 3.95 -16.03 -16.23
N GLY A 247 5.21 -15.71 -15.97
CA GLY A 247 6.11 -16.51 -15.14
C GLY A 247 5.74 -16.45 -13.66
N ARG A 248 6.41 -17.28 -12.87
CA ARG A 248 6.25 -17.27 -11.40
C ARG A 248 7.23 -16.31 -10.76
N ALA A 249 6.76 -15.54 -9.79
CA ALA A 249 7.61 -14.68 -8.97
C ALA A 249 8.58 -15.52 -8.11
N SER A 250 9.76 -14.97 -7.87
CA SER A 250 10.71 -15.54 -6.91
C SER A 250 10.49 -14.88 -5.54
N HIS A 251 10.21 -15.68 -4.53
CA HIS A 251 10.07 -15.18 -3.15
C HIS A 251 11.41 -14.92 -2.45
N ARG A 252 12.52 -15.49 -2.96
CA ARG A 252 13.83 -15.43 -2.30
C ARG A 252 14.32 -14.00 -1.98
N PRO A 253 14.20 -13.02 -2.89
CA PRO A 253 14.59 -11.64 -2.57
C PRO A 253 13.81 -11.05 -1.40
N PHE A 254 12.49 -11.28 -1.34
CA PHE A 254 11.67 -10.80 -0.23
C PHE A 254 11.90 -11.59 1.05
N LEU A 255 12.23 -12.89 0.99
CA LEU A 255 12.61 -13.65 2.17
C LEU A 255 13.87 -13.07 2.82
N PHE A 256 14.84 -12.64 2.03
CA PHE A 256 16.05 -11.96 2.56
C PHE A 256 15.68 -10.69 3.37
N VAL A 257 14.70 -9.93 2.88
CA VAL A 257 14.26 -8.67 3.53
C VAL A 257 13.34 -8.93 4.73
N LEU A 258 12.48 -9.96 4.66
CA LEU A 258 11.42 -10.18 5.67
C LEU A 258 11.79 -11.16 6.78
N ARG A 259 12.90 -11.90 6.67
CA ARG A 259 13.26 -13.00 7.60
C ARG A 259 13.33 -12.57 9.07
N ASP A 260 13.74 -11.33 9.34
CA ASP A 260 13.96 -10.80 10.70
C ASP A 260 12.89 -9.78 11.10
N THR A 261 11.81 -9.64 10.31
CA THR A 261 10.75 -8.63 10.54
C THR A 261 9.56 -9.16 11.34
N VAL A 262 9.44 -10.47 11.53
CA VAL A 262 8.32 -11.09 12.26
C VAL A 262 8.72 -11.27 13.73
N ALA A 263 7.90 -10.72 14.62
CA ALA A 263 8.05 -10.81 16.07
C ALA A 263 6.79 -11.33 16.77
N ALA A 264 6.94 -11.79 18.00
CA ALA A 264 5.85 -12.25 18.84
C ALA A 264 4.88 -11.12 19.25
#